data_3aefc12ba97f18fad8a07447880feb4d
#
_entry.id   3aefc12ba97f18fad8a07447880feb4d
#
_cell.length_a   1.000
_cell.length_b   1.000
_cell.length_c   1.000
_cell.angle_alpha   90.00
_cell.angle_beta   90.00
_cell.angle_gamma   90.00
#
_symmetry.space_group_name_H-M   'P 1'
#
loop_
_entity.id
_entity.type
_entity.pdbx_description
1 polymer ?
#
loop_
_entity_poly.entity_id
_entity_poly.type
_entity_poly.pdbx_seq_one_letter_code
_entity_poly.pdbx_strand_id
1 'polypeptide(L)'
;MLLPANRPANVLLVDDDEDVLESYCHLLRLSGYHPRATTSPHEALALLADQWPGVLVSDIYMPAMNGMDLLASVQALDAEIPVIMITGHGDIPLAVRAVKQGAFDFLEKPLNPQDLLGLLERACRQRSAVLARRSEIQATVDDELIGTSPQIVALRSQLNQLAQTDKDLLLEGPAGSGRHTLARLLHRISARREQAFQLHDCVSAPSLAEVQASLAQAGQGTLVLQSPARLSADCQRWLGNHLLDQERKGSKSLRTIGLFDESPEALVERQQLMPELYYFLSQVRLKLPRLVERSCDIIPLFRAFLRQGCKRIGRPVPAVDRAYLETLKRHQWPGNLRELRNVAELYAVGIVKLAGAEQVIPLASGKEPLDDLVEEFERRVIEDTLFLFSGRVSDAAQYLGIPRKKLYLRMKKHQLDKDRFKPAT
;
A
#
# COMPACT_ATOMS: atom_id res chain seq x y z
N MET A 1 27.46 -11.71 27.16
CA MET A 1 26.03 -11.29 27.11
C MET A 1 25.47 -11.88 25.83
N LEU A 2 24.64 -12.93 25.94
CA LEU A 2 24.18 -13.74 24.82
C LEU A 2 23.29 -12.89 23.88
N LEU A 3 23.54 -12.95 22.55
CA LEU A 3 22.64 -12.45 21.52
C LEU A 3 21.22 -13.00 21.75
N PRO A 4 20.15 -12.21 21.55
CA PRO A 4 18.80 -12.75 21.61
C PRO A 4 18.67 -13.85 20.52
N ALA A 5 18.32 -15.05 20.97
CA ALA A 5 18.12 -16.21 20.14
C ALA A 5 17.11 -15.92 19.03
N ASN A 6 17.54 -16.00 17.75
CA ASN A 6 16.79 -16.61 16.67
C ASN A 6 17.09 -16.04 15.27
N ARG A 7 18.33 -16.06 14.87
CA ARG A 7 18.76 -16.40 13.48
C ARG A 7 20.29 -16.30 13.43
N PRO A 8 20.98 -17.35 13.04
CA PRO A 8 22.42 -17.27 12.83
C PRO A 8 22.72 -16.20 11.77
N ALA A 9 23.56 -15.24 12.13
CA ALA A 9 23.93 -14.17 11.24
C ALA A 9 24.83 -14.71 10.13
N ASN A 10 24.42 -14.52 8.87
CA ASN A 10 25.19 -14.90 7.71
C ASN A 10 26.37 -13.93 7.51
N VAL A 11 27.54 -14.45 7.25
CA VAL A 11 28.74 -13.66 6.91
C VAL A 11 29.31 -14.22 5.62
N LEU A 12 29.46 -13.37 4.60
CA LEU A 12 30.13 -13.71 3.36
C LEU A 12 31.56 -13.19 3.44
N LEU A 13 32.54 -14.09 3.31
CA LEU A 13 33.96 -13.77 3.33
C LEU A 13 34.49 -13.83 1.89
N VAL A 14 35.28 -12.82 1.51
CA VAL A 14 35.93 -12.75 0.19
C VAL A 14 37.39 -12.37 0.37
N ASP A 15 38.29 -13.28 0.05
CA ASP A 15 39.75 -13.11 0.11
C ASP A 15 40.34 -14.03 -0.96
N ASP A 16 41.43 -13.68 -1.61
CA ASP A 16 42.07 -14.52 -2.62
C ASP A 16 42.90 -15.67 -2.01
N ASP A 17 43.11 -15.68 -0.70
CA ASP A 17 43.83 -16.69 0.06
C ASP A 17 42.87 -17.68 0.72
N GLU A 18 42.86 -18.95 0.23
CA GLU A 18 41.99 -19.99 0.78
C GLU A 18 42.30 -20.36 2.24
N ASP A 19 43.57 -20.32 2.67
CA ASP A 19 43.97 -20.64 4.05
C ASP A 19 43.47 -19.57 5.03
N VAL A 20 43.48 -18.29 4.60
CA VAL A 20 42.91 -17.19 5.32
C VAL A 20 41.40 -17.34 5.47
N LEU A 21 40.71 -17.64 4.39
CA LEU A 21 39.27 -17.90 4.40
C LEU A 21 38.90 -19.07 5.34
N GLU A 22 39.63 -20.17 5.31
CA GLU A 22 39.35 -21.33 6.15
C GLU A 22 39.51 -20.97 7.65
N SER A 23 40.57 -20.22 7.98
CA SER A 23 40.84 -19.75 9.34
C SER A 23 39.73 -18.86 9.87
N TYR A 24 39.28 -17.89 9.06
CA TYR A 24 38.16 -17.01 9.44
C TYR A 24 36.84 -17.73 9.51
N CYS A 25 36.56 -18.66 8.60
CA CYS A 25 35.39 -19.49 8.66
C CYS A 25 35.34 -20.32 9.94
N HIS A 26 36.48 -20.89 10.36
CA HIS A 26 36.56 -21.65 11.60
C HIS A 26 36.26 -20.77 12.84
N LEU A 27 36.89 -19.60 12.94
CA LEU A 27 36.66 -18.63 13.99
C LEU A 27 35.19 -18.22 14.09
N LEU A 28 34.58 -17.90 12.95
CA LEU A 28 33.19 -17.43 12.89
C LEU A 28 32.18 -18.51 13.26
N ARG A 29 32.41 -19.77 12.83
CA ARG A 29 31.58 -20.91 13.23
C ARG A 29 31.64 -21.15 14.74
N LEU A 30 32.81 -21.08 15.35
CA LEU A 30 32.98 -21.19 16.80
C LEU A 30 32.27 -20.06 17.55
N SER A 31 32.15 -18.90 16.93
CA SER A 31 31.48 -17.74 17.50
C SER A 31 29.97 -17.69 17.20
N GLY A 32 29.39 -18.74 16.56
CA GLY A 32 27.94 -18.86 16.32
C GLY A 32 27.45 -18.16 15.05
N TYR A 33 28.35 -17.77 14.13
CA TYR A 33 27.99 -17.24 12.83
C TYR A 33 27.89 -18.34 11.79
N HIS A 34 27.22 -18.05 10.64
CA HIS A 34 27.18 -18.93 9.47
C HIS A 34 28.01 -18.31 8.33
N PRO A 35 29.34 -18.56 8.33
CA PRO A 35 30.20 -18.05 7.27
C PRO A 35 30.00 -18.83 5.98
N ARG A 36 29.99 -18.11 4.86
CA ARG A 36 30.26 -18.57 3.52
C ARG A 36 31.54 -17.90 3.03
N ALA A 37 32.35 -18.58 2.28
CA ALA A 37 33.61 -18.04 1.78
C ALA A 37 33.73 -18.29 0.29
N THR A 38 34.33 -17.37 -0.42
CA THR A 38 34.70 -17.52 -1.83
C THR A 38 35.96 -16.71 -2.13
N THR A 39 36.79 -17.25 -3.05
CA THR A 39 37.94 -16.50 -3.57
C THR A 39 37.59 -15.63 -4.78
N SER A 40 36.35 -15.70 -5.26
CA SER A 40 35.88 -14.95 -6.43
C SER A 40 34.93 -13.82 -6.06
N PRO A 41 35.30 -12.54 -6.27
CA PRO A 41 34.39 -11.42 -6.10
C PRO A 41 33.10 -11.50 -6.96
N HIS A 42 33.19 -12.11 -8.15
CA HIS A 42 32.03 -12.31 -9.02
C HIS A 42 31.05 -13.33 -8.45
N GLU A 43 31.55 -14.40 -7.84
CA GLU A 43 30.73 -15.38 -7.14
C GLU A 43 30.09 -14.75 -5.90
N ALA A 44 30.82 -13.92 -5.18
CA ALA A 44 30.28 -13.18 -4.04
C ALA A 44 29.08 -12.32 -4.45
N LEU A 45 29.16 -11.58 -5.56
CA LEU A 45 28.01 -10.80 -6.07
C LEU A 45 26.80 -11.67 -6.43
N ALA A 46 27.05 -12.86 -6.99
CA ALA A 46 25.96 -13.81 -7.30
C ALA A 46 25.30 -14.37 -6.02
N LEU A 47 26.06 -14.52 -4.93
CA LEU A 47 25.57 -14.99 -3.63
C LEU A 47 24.80 -13.90 -2.87
N LEU A 48 25.07 -12.62 -3.13
CA LEU A 48 24.39 -11.47 -2.55
C LEU A 48 23.04 -11.22 -3.26
N ALA A 49 22.17 -12.24 -3.27
CA ALA A 49 20.84 -12.15 -3.83
C ALA A 49 20.00 -11.06 -3.14
N ASP A 50 18.86 -10.72 -3.74
CA ASP A 50 17.91 -9.73 -3.21
C ASP A 50 17.61 -10.01 -1.72
N GLN A 51 17.74 -8.96 -0.89
CA GLN A 51 17.56 -9.00 0.56
C GLN A 51 18.55 -9.92 1.34
N TRP A 52 19.80 -10.03 0.89
CA TRP A 52 20.81 -10.78 1.63
C TRP A 52 20.79 -10.52 3.15
N PRO A 53 20.61 -11.56 4.00
CA PRO A 53 20.39 -11.37 5.44
C PRO A 53 21.68 -11.30 6.27
N GLY A 54 22.79 -10.82 5.69
CA GLY A 54 24.10 -10.89 6.35
C GLY A 54 25.00 -9.71 6.07
N VAL A 55 26.27 -9.90 6.37
CA VAL A 55 27.37 -8.95 6.26
C VAL A 55 28.37 -9.48 5.25
N LEU A 56 28.98 -8.60 4.45
CA LEU A 56 30.12 -8.92 3.60
C LEU A 56 31.41 -8.49 4.30
N VAL A 57 32.40 -9.35 4.31
CA VAL A 57 33.79 -9.05 4.73
C VAL A 57 34.69 -9.35 3.54
N SER A 58 35.41 -8.36 3.05
CA SER A 58 36.20 -8.47 1.84
C SER A 58 37.61 -7.94 2.01
N ASP A 59 38.60 -8.68 1.53
CA ASP A 59 39.92 -8.10 1.31
C ASP A 59 39.86 -7.00 0.24
N ILE A 60 40.74 -6.04 0.33
CA ILE A 60 40.89 -4.96 -0.65
C ILE A 60 41.71 -5.44 -1.85
N TYR A 61 42.79 -6.18 -1.62
CA TYR A 61 43.70 -6.62 -2.67
C TYR A 61 43.39 -8.01 -3.15
N MET A 62 42.59 -8.10 -4.22
CA MET A 62 42.27 -9.36 -4.85
C MET A 62 42.53 -9.30 -6.36
N PRO A 63 42.94 -10.42 -7.01
CA PRO A 63 43.07 -10.49 -8.45
C PRO A 63 41.73 -10.35 -9.15
N ALA A 64 41.73 -9.88 -10.38
CA ALA A 64 40.58 -9.69 -11.27
C ALA A 64 39.62 -8.54 -10.90
N MET A 65 39.16 -8.45 -9.67
CA MET A 65 38.32 -7.37 -9.14
C MET A 65 38.79 -7.04 -7.72
N ASN A 66 39.18 -5.79 -7.49
CA ASN A 66 39.60 -5.38 -6.16
C ASN A 66 38.40 -5.18 -5.22
N GLY A 67 38.63 -5.18 -3.91
CA GLY A 67 37.58 -5.01 -2.91
C GLY A 67 36.82 -3.68 -3.00
N MET A 68 37.45 -2.61 -3.52
CA MET A 68 36.77 -1.33 -3.73
C MET A 68 35.76 -1.40 -4.89
N ASP A 69 36.05 -2.13 -5.95
CA ASP A 69 35.11 -2.35 -7.06
C ASP A 69 33.98 -3.28 -6.63
N LEU A 70 34.28 -4.27 -5.79
CA LEU A 70 33.28 -5.12 -5.15
C LEU A 70 32.36 -4.28 -4.24
N LEU A 71 32.90 -3.40 -3.40
CA LEU A 71 32.14 -2.47 -2.58
C LEU A 71 31.18 -1.61 -3.42
N ALA A 72 31.67 -1.01 -4.51
CA ALA A 72 30.85 -0.20 -5.41
C ALA A 72 29.70 -1.03 -6.03
N SER A 73 29.98 -2.27 -6.41
CA SER A 73 28.96 -3.19 -6.96
C SER A 73 27.90 -3.58 -5.92
N VAL A 74 28.30 -3.85 -4.68
CA VAL A 74 27.40 -4.17 -3.57
C VAL A 74 26.55 -2.94 -3.19
N GLN A 75 27.15 -1.75 -3.18
CA GLN A 75 26.42 -0.50 -2.93
C GLN A 75 25.36 -0.22 -4.02
N ALA A 76 25.65 -0.57 -5.27
CA ALA A 76 24.69 -0.47 -6.37
C ALA A 76 23.55 -1.50 -6.27
N LEU A 77 23.83 -2.71 -5.71
CA LEU A 77 22.84 -3.77 -5.51
C LEU A 77 21.92 -3.46 -4.31
N ASP A 78 22.49 -3.20 -3.15
CA ASP A 78 21.79 -2.83 -1.91
C ASP A 78 22.74 -2.07 -0.97
N ALA A 79 22.63 -0.74 -0.95
CA ALA A 79 23.46 0.15 -0.15
C ALA A 79 23.35 -0.08 1.38
N GLU A 80 22.38 -0.87 1.82
CA GLU A 80 22.19 -1.19 3.24
C GLU A 80 22.81 -2.55 3.64
N ILE A 81 23.53 -3.24 2.73
CA ILE A 81 24.36 -4.38 3.08
C ILE A 81 25.64 -3.87 3.72
N PRO A 82 25.93 -4.20 5.00
CA PRO A 82 27.17 -3.77 5.63
C PRO A 82 28.36 -4.49 4.99
N VAL A 83 29.35 -3.71 4.53
CA VAL A 83 30.61 -4.22 3.97
C VAL A 83 31.75 -3.82 4.90
N ILE A 84 32.45 -4.81 5.46
CA ILE A 84 33.66 -4.62 6.26
C ILE A 84 34.86 -4.90 5.34
N MET A 85 35.75 -3.93 5.22
CA MET A 85 36.94 -4.06 4.38
C MET A 85 38.12 -4.55 5.21
N ILE A 86 38.90 -5.49 4.67
CA ILE A 86 40.17 -5.92 5.25
C ILE A 86 41.31 -5.27 4.45
N THR A 87 42.27 -4.67 5.12
CA THR A 87 43.41 -3.94 4.48
C THR A 87 44.75 -4.41 5.01
N GLY A 88 45.76 -4.35 4.15
CA GLY A 88 47.15 -4.60 4.56
C GLY A 88 47.73 -3.45 5.40
N HIS A 89 48.88 -3.71 5.98
CA HIS A 89 49.58 -2.78 6.86
C HIS A 89 49.95 -1.48 6.11
N GLY A 90 49.58 -0.32 6.62
CA GLY A 90 49.95 1.00 6.07
C GLY A 90 48.94 1.61 5.09
N ASP A 91 47.82 0.99 4.76
CA ASP A 91 46.85 1.46 3.77
C ASP A 91 45.72 2.34 4.37
N ILE A 92 45.99 3.08 5.43
CA ILE A 92 45.03 3.98 6.09
C ILE A 92 44.29 4.92 5.12
N PRO A 93 44.99 5.57 4.12
CA PRO A 93 44.29 6.40 3.14
C PRO A 93 43.26 5.67 2.32
N LEU A 94 43.48 4.39 2.00
CA LEU A 94 42.57 3.54 1.25
C LEU A 94 41.37 3.11 2.12
N ALA A 95 41.62 2.76 3.38
CA ALA A 95 40.60 2.46 4.36
C ALA A 95 39.63 3.64 4.59
N VAL A 96 40.13 4.86 4.75
CA VAL A 96 39.33 6.08 4.86
C VAL A 96 38.50 6.31 3.58
N ARG A 97 39.07 6.03 2.41
CA ARG A 97 38.35 6.11 1.14
C ARG A 97 37.23 5.07 1.04
N ALA A 98 37.47 3.86 1.50
CA ALA A 98 36.40 2.81 1.54
C ALA A 98 35.23 3.26 2.39
N VAL A 99 35.44 3.78 3.60
CA VAL A 99 34.36 4.30 4.44
C VAL A 99 33.62 5.46 3.79
N LYS A 100 34.32 6.40 3.13
CA LYS A 100 33.71 7.48 2.35
C LYS A 100 32.87 6.97 1.16
N GLN A 101 33.20 5.81 0.63
CA GLN A 101 32.46 5.13 -0.46
C GLN A 101 31.37 4.19 0.03
N GLY A 102 31.07 4.19 1.34
CA GLY A 102 29.95 3.46 1.90
C GLY A 102 30.31 2.12 2.56
N ALA A 103 31.58 1.78 2.77
CA ALA A 103 31.93 0.66 3.63
C ALA A 103 31.46 0.92 5.06
N PHE A 104 31.01 -0.13 5.74
CA PHE A 104 30.57 -0.05 7.13
C PHE A 104 31.74 0.30 8.07
N ASP A 105 32.86 -0.36 7.87
CA ASP A 105 34.12 -0.11 8.60
C ASP A 105 35.25 -0.87 7.90
N PHE A 106 36.46 -0.80 8.48
CA PHE A 106 37.62 -1.55 8.02
C PHE A 106 38.40 -2.20 9.16
N LEU A 107 39.20 -3.21 8.84
CA LEU A 107 40.13 -3.88 9.75
C LEU A 107 41.52 -4.03 9.10
N GLU A 108 42.58 -3.86 9.87
CA GLU A 108 43.94 -4.03 9.40
C GLU A 108 44.47 -5.46 9.67
N LYS A 109 45.18 -6.05 8.70
CA LYS A 109 45.87 -7.35 8.88
C LYS A 109 47.15 -7.13 9.72
N PRO A 110 47.47 -7.99 10.70
CA PRO A 110 46.76 -9.22 11.10
C PRO A 110 45.49 -8.93 11.92
N LEU A 111 44.38 -9.61 11.58
CA LEU A 111 43.13 -9.36 12.25
C LEU A 111 43.15 -9.79 13.71
N ASN A 112 42.73 -8.90 14.59
CA ASN A 112 42.37 -9.24 15.95
C ASN A 112 40.98 -9.90 15.96
N PRO A 113 40.81 -11.14 16.44
CA PRO A 113 39.51 -11.81 16.49
C PRO A 113 38.43 -11.02 17.25
N GLN A 114 38.80 -10.33 18.33
CA GLN A 114 37.84 -9.56 19.13
C GLN A 114 37.31 -8.35 18.35
N ASP A 115 38.16 -7.67 17.59
CA ASP A 115 37.79 -6.52 16.80
C ASP A 115 36.86 -6.93 15.62
N LEU A 116 37.20 -8.04 14.94
CA LEU A 116 36.34 -8.60 13.88
C LEU A 116 34.95 -8.98 14.43
N LEU A 117 34.89 -9.71 15.56
CA LEU A 117 33.62 -10.11 16.15
C LEU A 117 32.79 -8.94 16.62
N GLY A 118 33.44 -7.91 17.22
CA GLY A 118 32.76 -6.68 17.64
C GLY A 118 32.17 -5.88 16.48
N LEU A 119 32.88 -5.81 15.35
CA LEU A 119 32.39 -5.18 14.13
C LEU A 119 31.25 -5.96 13.52
N LEU A 120 31.38 -7.28 13.40
CA LEU A 120 30.33 -8.15 12.88
C LEU A 120 29.06 -8.05 13.71
N GLU A 121 29.15 -8.02 15.03
CA GLU A 121 27.96 -7.87 15.90
C GLU A 121 27.21 -6.57 15.59
N ARG A 122 27.94 -5.43 15.46
CA ARG A 122 27.34 -4.14 15.11
C ARG A 122 26.72 -4.17 13.73
N ALA A 123 27.44 -4.69 12.72
CA ALA A 123 26.99 -4.77 11.35
C ALA A 123 25.77 -5.69 11.19
N CYS A 124 25.77 -6.87 11.81
CA CYS A 124 24.64 -7.79 11.81
C CYS A 124 23.41 -7.20 12.50
N ARG A 125 23.59 -6.48 13.61
CA ARG A 125 22.49 -5.80 14.30
C ARG A 125 21.87 -4.72 13.40
N GLN A 126 22.68 -3.90 12.73
CA GLN A 126 22.20 -2.90 11.78
C GLN A 126 21.44 -3.56 10.63
N ARG A 127 22.01 -4.61 10.01
CA ARG A 127 21.36 -5.32 8.89
C ARG A 127 20.03 -5.94 9.31
N SER A 128 19.97 -6.57 10.47
CA SER A 128 18.74 -7.16 11.01
C SER A 128 17.65 -6.11 11.22
N ALA A 129 18.00 -4.92 11.72
CA ALA A 129 17.05 -3.83 11.89
C ALA A 129 16.49 -3.32 10.54
N VAL A 130 17.35 -3.21 9.52
CA VAL A 130 16.95 -2.84 8.15
C VAL A 130 15.96 -3.86 7.58
N LEU A 131 16.27 -5.15 7.68
CA LEU A 131 15.41 -6.22 7.14
C LEU A 131 14.08 -6.32 7.91
N ALA A 132 14.10 -6.16 9.22
CA ALA A 132 12.88 -6.11 10.03
C ALA A 132 11.99 -4.94 9.60
N ARG A 133 12.57 -3.76 9.38
CA ARG A 133 11.85 -2.59 8.87
C ARG A 133 11.26 -2.83 7.47
N ARG A 134 12.04 -3.43 6.55
CA ARG A 134 11.55 -3.77 5.20
C ARG A 134 10.38 -4.76 5.27
N SER A 135 10.47 -5.77 6.15
CA SER A 135 9.39 -6.74 6.36
C SER A 135 8.13 -6.10 6.96
N GLU A 136 8.28 -5.17 7.91
CA GLU A 136 7.17 -4.40 8.49
C GLU A 136 6.48 -3.53 7.44
N ILE A 137 7.27 -2.84 6.60
CA ILE A 137 6.76 -2.04 5.48
C ILE A 137 5.99 -2.93 4.51
N GLN A 138 6.58 -4.06 4.10
CA GLN A 138 5.95 -5.00 3.17
C GLN A 138 4.62 -5.51 3.72
N ALA A 139 4.58 -5.96 4.98
CA ALA A 139 3.36 -6.43 5.63
C ALA A 139 2.28 -5.32 5.68
N THR A 140 2.68 -4.09 6.00
CA THR A 140 1.77 -2.93 6.03
C THR A 140 1.20 -2.63 4.64
N VAL A 141 2.03 -2.69 3.60
CA VAL A 141 1.61 -2.47 2.21
C VAL A 141 0.67 -3.58 1.74
N ASP A 142 0.95 -4.84 2.06
CA ASP A 142 0.13 -5.99 1.68
C ASP A 142 -1.25 -5.97 2.36
N ASP A 143 -1.31 -5.55 3.61
CA ASP A 143 -2.57 -5.43 4.37
C ASP A 143 -3.47 -4.30 3.83
N GLU A 144 -2.89 -3.18 3.41
CA GLU A 144 -3.66 -2.03 2.94
C GLU A 144 -4.01 -2.08 1.45
N LEU A 145 -3.12 -2.63 0.62
CA LEU A 145 -3.33 -2.77 -0.82
C LEU A 145 -3.81 -4.18 -1.17
N ILE A 146 -5.06 -4.47 -0.87
CA ILE A 146 -5.69 -5.75 -1.15
C ILE A 146 -5.85 -5.95 -2.65
N GLY A 147 -5.41 -7.10 -3.17
CA GLY A 147 -5.56 -7.51 -4.57
C GLY A 147 -4.39 -8.34 -5.07
N THR A 148 -4.61 -9.03 -6.18
CA THR A 148 -3.62 -9.89 -6.86
C THR A 148 -3.43 -9.50 -8.32
N SER A 149 -4.11 -8.44 -8.77
CA SER A 149 -3.96 -7.93 -10.14
C SER A 149 -2.52 -7.46 -10.39
N PRO A 150 -2.02 -7.58 -11.63
CA PRO A 150 -0.67 -7.13 -11.98
C PRO A 150 -0.43 -5.65 -11.64
N GLN A 151 -1.47 -4.81 -11.78
CA GLN A 151 -1.41 -3.39 -11.46
C GLN A 151 -1.17 -3.16 -9.95
N ILE A 152 -1.81 -3.93 -9.08
CA ILE A 152 -1.64 -3.80 -7.62
C ILE A 152 -0.30 -4.39 -7.19
N VAL A 153 0.14 -5.49 -7.79
CA VAL A 153 1.49 -6.06 -7.53
C VAL A 153 2.57 -5.04 -7.90
N ALA A 154 2.47 -4.43 -9.09
CA ALA A 154 3.42 -3.38 -9.50
C ALA A 154 3.37 -2.16 -8.57
N LEU A 155 2.17 -1.73 -8.15
CA LEU A 155 2.01 -0.60 -7.22
C LEU A 155 2.64 -0.89 -5.85
N ARG A 156 2.51 -2.10 -5.30
CA ARG A 156 3.19 -2.50 -4.05
C ARG A 156 4.70 -2.41 -4.17
N SER A 157 5.26 -2.93 -5.27
CA SER A 157 6.71 -2.84 -5.52
C SER A 157 7.19 -1.40 -5.56
N GLN A 158 6.49 -0.52 -6.29
CA GLN A 158 6.79 0.91 -6.35
C GLN A 158 6.70 1.59 -4.97
N LEU A 159 5.70 1.24 -4.16
CA LEU A 159 5.55 1.80 -2.81
C LEU A 159 6.70 1.40 -1.89
N ASN A 160 7.14 0.15 -1.94
CA ASN A 160 8.27 -0.33 -1.15
C ASN A 160 9.57 0.42 -1.49
N GLN A 161 9.78 0.71 -2.78
CA GLN A 161 10.92 1.53 -3.22
C GLN A 161 10.78 2.99 -2.76
N LEU A 162 9.58 3.56 -2.88
CA LEU A 162 9.31 4.95 -2.50
C LEU A 162 9.30 5.17 -0.99
N ALA A 163 9.07 4.14 -0.19
CA ALA A 163 9.17 4.20 1.27
C ALA A 163 10.59 4.56 1.75
N GLN A 164 11.60 4.20 0.96
CA GLN A 164 13.01 4.44 1.25
C GLN A 164 13.52 5.79 0.69
N THR A 165 12.69 6.47 -0.12
CA THR A 165 13.06 7.73 -0.76
C THR A 165 12.22 8.87 -0.22
N ASP A 166 12.78 10.08 -0.25
CA ASP A 166 12.09 11.31 0.17
C ASP A 166 11.65 12.17 -1.01
N LYS A 167 11.35 11.53 -2.13
CA LYS A 167 10.94 12.23 -3.35
C LYS A 167 9.50 12.71 -3.28
N ASP A 168 9.25 13.86 -3.87
CA ASP A 168 7.91 14.36 -4.15
C ASP A 168 7.24 13.48 -5.21
N LEU A 169 5.93 13.42 -5.16
CA LEU A 169 5.22 12.54 -6.08
C LEU A 169 3.81 13.04 -6.43
N LEU A 170 3.36 12.54 -7.55
CA LEU A 170 2.06 12.75 -8.10
C LEU A 170 1.27 11.45 -8.06
N LEU A 171 0.09 11.48 -7.43
CA LEU A 171 -0.87 10.38 -7.43
C LEU A 171 -2.03 10.72 -8.36
N GLU A 172 -2.12 9.99 -9.46
CA GLU A 172 -3.21 10.10 -10.42
C GLU A 172 -4.19 8.95 -10.24
N GLY A 173 -5.47 9.21 -10.36
CA GLY A 173 -6.50 8.18 -10.39
C GLY A 173 -7.90 8.76 -10.22
N PRO A 174 -8.94 8.09 -10.69
CA PRO A 174 -10.29 8.59 -10.64
C PRO A 174 -10.80 8.77 -9.20
N ALA A 175 -11.89 9.50 -9.05
CA ALA A 175 -12.56 9.66 -7.77
C ALA A 175 -12.88 8.30 -7.15
N GLY A 176 -12.64 8.17 -5.83
CA GLY A 176 -12.87 6.92 -5.11
C GLY A 176 -11.83 5.81 -5.31
N SER A 177 -10.76 6.01 -6.10
CA SER A 177 -9.71 5.01 -6.35
C SER A 177 -8.80 4.71 -5.14
N GLY A 178 -8.80 5.57 -4.11
CA GLY A 178 -7.99 5.39 -2.90
C GLY A 178 -6.75 6.26 -2.81
N ARG A 179 -6.62 7.34 -3.60
CA ARG A 179 -5.47 8.27 -3.59
C ARG A 179 -5.11 8.78 -2.19
N HIS A 180 -6.09 9.19 -1.40
CA HIS A 180 -5.86 9.63 0.00
C HIS A 180 -5.31 8.52 0.89
N THR A 181 -5.87 7.31 0.75
CA THR A 181 -5.40 6.13 1.49
C THR A 181 -3.96 5.82 1.12
N LEU A 182 -3.62 5.89 -0.17
CA LEU A 182 -2.28 5.66 -0.66
C LEU A 182 -1.29 6.73 -0.17
N ALA A 183 -1.66 8.01 -0.19
CA ALA A 183 -0.83 9.09 0.34
C ALA A 183 -0.54 8.90 1.83
N ARG A 184 -1.56 8.51 2.61
CA ARG A 184 -1.40 8.22 4.04
C ARG A 184 -0.55 6.98 4.28
N LEU A 185 -0.71 5.93 3.47
CA LEU A 185 0.12 4.73 3.52
C LEU A 185 1.58 5.08 3.26
N LEU A 186 1.87 5.84 2.20
CA LEU A 186 3.22 6.31 1.87
C LEU A 186 3.87 7.09 3.03
N HIS A 187 3.11 7.96 3.69
CA HIS A 187 3.61 8.67 4.86
C HIS A 187 3.97 7.70 6.00
N ARG A 188 3.07 6.76 6.34
CA ARG A 188 3.27 5.78 7.43
C ARG A 188 4.48 4.87 7.21
N ILE A 189 4.75 4.45 5.98
CA ILE A 189 5.88 3.57 5.66
C ILE A 189 7.20 4.32 5.41
N SER A 190 7.16 5.66 5.30
CA SER A 190 8.34 6.49 5.06
C SER A 190 9.16 6.78 6.33
N ALA A 191 10.32 7.40 6.16
CA ALA A 191 11.12 7.90 7.28
C ALA A 191 10.41 9.03 8.06
N ARG A 192 9.37 9.64 7.48
CA ARG A 192 8.59 10.77 8.07
C ARG A 192 7.36 10.33 8.86
N ARG A 193 7.19 9.04 9.13
CA ARG A 193 5.98 8.47 9.77
C ARG A 193 5.61 9.11 11.11
N GLU A 194 6.61 9.60 11.85
CA GLU A 194 6.43 10.27 13.16
C GLU A 194 6.23 11.79 13.02
N GLN A 195 6.34 12.32 11.79
CA GLN A 195 6.16 13.74 11.50
C GLN A 195 4.71 14.06 11.13
N ALA A 196 4.40 15.34 10.95
CA ALA A 196 3.06 15.76 10.60
C ALA A 196 2.62 15.26 9.21
N PHE A 197 1.36 14.83 9.11
CA PHE A 197 0.67 14.56 7.85
C PHE A 197 -0.40 15.62 7.65
N GLN A 198 -0.13 16.57 6.77
CA GLN A 198 -1.04 17.68 6.50
C GLN A 198 -1.73 17.48 5.14
N LEU A 199 -3.06 17.44 5.17
CA LEU A 199 -3.89 17.43 3.96
C LEU A 199 -4.41 18.84 3.71
N HIS A 200 -4.10 19.40 2.54
CA HIS A 200 -4.61 20.69 2.09
C HIS A 200 -5.62 20.48 0.96
N ASP A 201 -6.86 20.88 1.19
CA ASP A 201 -7.93 20.79 0.19
C ASP A 201 -7.92 22.05 -0.68
N CYS A 202 -7.53 21.90 -1.94
CA CYS A 202 -7.47 22.99 -2.91
C CYS A 202 -8.82 23.23 -3.62
N VAL A 203 -9.84 22.38 -3.40
CA VAL A 203 -11.15 22.50 -4.08
C VAL A 203 -11.88 23.79 -3.70
N SER A 204 -11.71 24.26 -2.47
CA SER A 204 -12.27 25.51 -1.97
C SER A 204 -11.58 26.77 -2.49
N ALA A 205 -10.60 26.63 -3.40
CA ALA A 205 -9.77 27.72 -3.91
C ALA A 205 -9.15 28.58 -2.79
N PRO A 206 -8.34 27.97 -1.89
CA PRO A 206 -7.80 28.64 -0.72
C PRO A 206 -6.89 29.83 -1.09
N SER A 207 -6.83 30.79 -0.20
CA SER A 207 -5.92 31.92 -0.31
C SER A 207 -4.46 31.52 -0.15
N LEU A 208 -3.53 32.38 -0.60
CA LEU A 208 -2.11 32.16 -0.41
C LEU A 208 -1.72 31.97 1.06
N ALA A 209 -2.35 32.73 1.96
CA ALA A 209 -2.10 32.65 3.41
C ALA A 209 -2.46 31.25 3.98
N GLU A 210 -3.57 30.66 3.50
CA GLU A 210 -3.99 29.29 3.90
C GLU A 210 -3.02 28.23 3.38
N VAL A 211 -2.49 28.38 2.16
CA VAL A 211 -1.46 27.50 1.60
C VAL A 211 -0.17 27.60 2.43
N GLN A 212 0.25 28.82 2.78
CA GLN A 212 1.43 29.06 3.64
C GLN A 212 1.25 28.47 5.04
N ALA A 213 0.07 28.63 5.64
CA ALA A 213 -0.25 28.03 6.94
C ALA A 213 -0.17 26.50 6.89
N SER A 214 -0.70 25.88 5.83
CA SER A 214 -0.62 24.41 5.65
C SER A 214 0.83 23.92 5.46
N LEU A 215 1.66 24.69 4.75
CA LEU A 215 3.11 24.40 4.66
C LEU A 215 3.79 24.46 6.03
N ALA A 216 3.51 25.50 6.81
CA ALA A 216 4.07 25.65 8.16
C ALA A 216 3.61 24.51 9.09
N GLN A 217 2.35 24.08 9.00
CA GLN A 217 1.80 22.94 9.77
C GLN A 217 2.42 21.61 9.37
N ALA A 218 2.73 21.43 8.09
CA ALA A 218 3.41 20.23 7.62
C ALA A 218 4.84 20.12 8.14
N GLY A 219 5.52 21.24 8.34
CA GLY A 219 6.88 21.31 8.90
C GLY A 219 7.87 20.41 8.16
N GLN A 220 8.41 19.41 8.86
CA GLN A 220 9.30 18.39 8.28
C GLN A 220 8.56 17.14 7.82
N GLY A 221 7.23 17.16 7.81
CA GLY A 221 6.39 16.02 7.53
C GLY A 221 6.04 15.83 6.05
N THR A 222 4.77 15.57 5.80
CA THR A 222 4.23 15.34 4.45
C THR A 222 3.05 16.28 4.22
N LEU A 223 3.14 17.10 3.16
CA LEU A 223 2.04 17.91 2.67
C LEU A 223 1.35 17.19 1.51
N VAL A 224 0.05 16.97 1.63
CA VAL A 224 -0.79 16.40 0.57
C VAL A 224 -1.69 17.48 0.01
N LEU A 225 -1.56 17.74 -1.29
CA LEU A 225 -2.38 18.72 -2.02
C LEU A 225 -3.50 17.97 -2.77
N GLN A 226 -4.73 18.15 -2.33
CA GLN A 226 -5.88 17.59 -3.05
C GLN A 226 -6.31 18.51 -4.17
N SER A 227 -6.28 18.02 -5.42
CA SER A 227 -6.67 18.76 -6.63
C SER A 227 -5.93 20.11 -6.78
N PRO A 228 -4.57 20.13 -6.79
CA PRO A 228 -3.78 21.35 -6.77
C PRO A 228 -4.05 22.28 -7.97
N ALA A 229 -4.59 21.76 -9.08
CA ALA A 229 -5.03 22.54 -10.22
C ALA A 229 -6.22 23.51 -9.91
N ARG A 230 -6.86 23.36 -8.76
CA ARG A 230 -7.93 24.27 -8.29
C ARG A 230 -7.39 25.50 -7.56
N LEU A 231 -6.12 25.53 -7.19
CA LEU A 231 -5.46 26.71 -6.67
C LEU A 231 -5.46 27.83 -7.71
N SER A 232 -5.48 29.07 -7.28
CA SER A 232 -5.27 30.21 -8.18
C SER A 232 -3.89 30.12 -8.85
N ALA A 233 -3.74 30.68 -10.06
CA ALA A 233 -2.48 30.67 -10.79
C ALA A 233 -1.31 31.25 -9.96
N ASP A 234 -1.59 32.32 -9.19
CA ASP A 234 -0.60 32.95 -8.33
C ASP A 234 -0.18 32.06 -7.17
N CYS A 235 -1.13 31.35 -6.53
CA CYS A 235 -0.82 30.35 -5.49
C CYS A 235 0.00 29.19 -6.04
N GLN A 236 -0.34 28.69 -7.23
CA GLN A 236 0.41 27.60 -7.88
C GLN A 236 1.85 28.03 -8.21
N ARG A 237 2.04 29.21 -8.80
CA ARG A 237 3.38 29.74 -9.10
C ARG A 237 4.20 29.97 -7.85
N TRP A 238 3.58 30.61 -6.84
CA TRP A 238 4.27 30.85 -5.57
C TRP A 238 4.74 29.52 -4.94
N LEU A 239 3.83 28.54 -4.85
CA LEU A 239 4.11 27.22 -4.27
C LEU A 239 5.19 26.50 -5.04
N GLY A 240 5.09 26.41 -6.38
CA GLY A 240 6.08 25.77 -7.23
C GLY A 240 7.46 26.39 -7.07
N ASN A 241 7.57 27.73 -7.15
CA ASN A 241 8.83 28.45 -6.97
C ASN A 241 9.40 28.29 -5.55
N HIS A 242 8.55 28.36 -4.53
CA HIS A 242 8.97 28.18 -3.14
C HIS A 242 9.60 26.78 -2.92
N LEU A 243 8.96 25.72 -3.40
CA LEU A 243 9.43 24.35 -3.26
C LEU A 243 10.70 24.08 -4.07
N LEU A 244 10.80 24.63 -5.29
CA LEU A 244 12.00 24.55 -6.13
C LEU A 244 13.19 25.28 -5.50
N ASP A 245 12.95 26.45 -4.89
CA ASP A 245 13.99 27.20 -4.19
C ASP A 245 14.52 26.47 -2.95
N GLN A 246 13.63 25.81 -2.20
CA GLN A 246 14.05 24.96 -1.08
C GLN A 246 14.90 23.77 -1.54
N GLU A 247 14.55 23.15 -2.65
CA GLU A 247 15.32 22.05 -3.24
C GLU A 247 16.71 22.53 -3.68
N ARG A 248 16.80 23.64 -4.41
CA ARG A 248 18.07 24.24 -4.87
C ARG A 248 19.01 24.63 -3.73
N LYS A 249 18.44 25.11 -2.62
CA LYS A 249 19.21 25.50 -1.42
C LYS A 249 19.61 24.30 -0.55
N GLY A 250 19.19 23.08 -0.91
CA GLY A 250 19.39 21.89 -0.07
C GLY A 250 18.65 21.96 1.27
N SER A 251 17.70 22.89 1.41
CA SER A 251 16.93 23.12 2.65
C SER A 251 15.54 22.47 2.61
N LYS A 252 15.31 21.56 1.69
CA LYS A 252 14.04 20.84 1.56
C LYS A 252 13.74 20.05 2.83
N SER A 253 12.75 20.52 3.56
CA SER A 253 12.37 19.95 4.86
C SER A 253 11.14 19.07 4.82
N LEU A 254 10.30 19.14 3.79
CA LEU A 254 9.03 18.41 3.70
C LEU A 254 8.94 17.57 2.42
N ARG A 255 8.05 16.57 2.44
CA ARG A 255 7.64 15.80 1.26
C ARG A 255 6.30 16.31 0.77
N THR A 256 6.15 16.52 -0.54
CA THR A 256 4.90 16.97 -1.15
C THR A 256 4.27 15.87 -2.01
N ILE A 257 2.97 15.65 -1.88
CA ILE A 257 2.19 14.68 -2.66
C ILE A 257 1.03 15.40 -3.31
N GLY A 258 0.99 15.44 -4.65
CA GLY A 258 -0.14 15.98 -5.41
C GLY A 258 -1.16 14.89 -5.76
N LEU A 259 -2.45 15.10 -5.45
CA LEU A 259 -3.54 14.18 -5.82
C LEU A 259 -4.33 14.74 -7.01
N PHE A 260 -4.35 13.98 -8.09
CA PHE A 260 -5.03 14.35 -9.33
C PHE A 260 -6.10 13.32 -9.70
N ASP A 261 -7.27 13.77 -10.12
CA ASP A 261 -8.40 12.92 -10.57
C ASP A 261 -8.45 12.78 -12.09
N GLU A 262 -7.72 13.60 -12.82
CA GLU A 262 -7.50 13.53 -14.26
C GLU A 262 -6.01 13.67 -14.62
N SER A 263 -5.66 13.51 -15.89
CA SER A 263 -4.27 13.64 -16.37
C SER A 263 -3.71 15.04 -16.08
N PRO A 264 -2.60 15.14 -15.34
CA PRO A 264 -1.95 16.43 -15.08
C PRO A 264 -1.48 17.14 -16.34
N GLU A 265 -1.08 16.39 -17.38
CA GLU A 265 -0.68 16.95 -18.67
C GLU A 265 -1.85 17.69 -19.34
N ALA A 266 -3.04 17.08 -19.32
CA ALA A 266 -4.24 17.72 -19.85
C ALA A 266 -4.61 19.00 -19.07
N LEU A 267 -4.32 19.03 -17.77
CA LEU A 267 -4.51 20.24 -16.95
C LEU A 267 -3.49 21.33 -17.30
N VAL A 268 -2.24 20.97 -17.61
CA VAL A 268 -1.22 21.92 -18.09
C VAL A 268 -1.60 22.47 -19.47
N GLU A 269 -2.03 21.63 -20.41
CA GLU A 269 -2.48 22.04 -21.74
C GLU A 269 -3.68 23.02 -21.67
N ARG A 270 -4.58 22.80 -20.72
CA ARG A 270 -5.73 23.70 -20.47
C ARG A 270 -5.37 24.93 -19.62
N GLN A 271 -4.11 25.12 -19.28
CA GLN A 271 -3.61 26.20 -18.41
C GLN A 271 -4.27 26.22 -17.01
N GLN A 272 -4.75 25.10 -16.52
CA GLN A 272 -5.32 24.93 -15.19
C GLN A 272 -4.27 24.54 -14.16
N LEU A 273 -3.18 23.91 -14.59
CA LEU A 273 -2.02 23.56 -13.77
C LEU A 273 -0.77 24.30 -14.30
N MET A 274 -0.15 25.07 -13.41
CA MET A 274 1.08 25.80 -13.77
C MET A 274 2.26 24.85 -13.93
N PRO A 275 3.09 25.01 -15.00
CA PRO A 275 4.20 24.13 -15.31
C PRO A 275 5.19 23.97 -14.15
N GLU A 276 5.47 25.05 -13.41
CA GLU A 276 6.41 25.04 -12.30
C GLU A 276 5.98 24.03 -11.20
N LEU A 277 4.70 24.05 -10.82
CA LEU A 277 4.16 23.12 -9.84
C LEU A 277 4.07 21.71 -10.39
N TYR A 278 3.68 21.55 -11.67
CA TYR A 278 3.64 20.26 -12.34
C TYR A 278 5.01 19.57 -12.36
N TYR A 279 6.05 20.26 -12.86
CA TYR A 279 7.40 19.69 -12.96
C TYR A 279 7.98 19.35 -11.58
N PHE A 280 7.68 20.15 -10.55
CA PHE A 280 8.10 19.85 -9.20
C PHE A 280 7.45 18.55 -8.68
N LEU A 281 6.13 18.39 -8.85
CA LEU A 281 5.40 17.21 -8.35
C LEU A 281 5.64 15.95 -9.19
N SER A 282 6.02 16.08 -10.46
CA SER A 282 6.15 14.97 -11.41
C SER A 282 7.46 14.17 -11.31
N GLN A 283 8.27 14.40 -10.27
CA GLN A 283 9.51 13.63 -10.05
C GLN A 283 9.23 12.12 -9.99
N VAL A 284 8.13 11.74 -9.35
CA VAL A 284 7.63 10.36 -9.36
C VAL A 284 6.12 10.40 -9.60
N ARG A 285 5.64 9.53 -10.46
CA ARG A 285 4.21 9.40 -10.77
C ARG A 285 3.72 8.01 -10.44
N LEU A 286 2.64 7.93 -9.65
CA LEU A 286 1.91 6.70 -9.39
C LEU A 286 0.49 6.84 -9.93
N LYS A 287 0.08 5.86 -10.75
CA LYS A 287 -1.27 5.80 -11.30
C LYS A 287 -2.07 4.70 -10.63
N LEU A 288 -3.21 5.07 -10.04
CA LEU A 288 -4.14 4.13 -9.43
C LEU A 288 -5.12 3.65 -10.51
N PRO A 289 -5.24 2.33 -10.72
CA PRO A 289 -6.16 1.77 -11.70
C PRO A 289 -7.62 1.94 -11.26
N ARG A 290 -8.52 2.02 -12.23
CA ARG A 290 -9.96 1.89 -11.97
C ARG A 290 -10.27 0.49 -11.44
N LEU A 291 -11.32 0.38 -10.64
CA LEU A 291 -11.70 -0.93 -10.09
C LEU A 291 -12.11 -1.92 -11.20
N VAL A 292 -12.73 -1.44 -12.27
CA VAL A 292 -13.10 -2.26 -13.44
C VAL A 292 -11.87 -2.84 -14.18
N GLU A 293 -10.73 -2.15 -14.16
CA GLU A 293 -9.47 -2.61 -14.79
C GLU A 293 -8.79 -3.73 -14.00
N ARG A 294 -9.23 -3.97 -12.76
CA ARG A 294 -8.75 -5.02 -11.85
C ARG A 294 -9.90 -5.85 -11.28
N SER A 295 -10.72 -6.36 -12.14
CA SER A 295 -11.95 -7.11 -11.77
C SER A 295 -11.70 -8.35 -10.89
N CYS A 296 -10.50 -8.95 -10.97
CA CYS A 296 -10.10 -10.05 -10.07
C CYS A 296 -10.00 -9.63 -8.59
N ASP A 297 -9.77 -8.34 -8.31
CA ASP A 297 -9.62 -7.81 -6.97
C ASP A 297 -10.97 -7.42 -6.32
N ILE A 298 -12.05 -7.34 -7.09
CA ILE A 298 -13.38 -6.90 -6.60
C ILE A 298 -13.86 -7.78 -5.45
N ILE A 299 -13.83 -9.10 -5.61
CA ILE A 299 -14.31 -10.02 -4.56
C ILE A 299 -13.43 -10.01 -3.32
N PRO A 300 -12.09 -10.11 -3.41
CA PRO A 300 -11.21 -9.94 -2.26
C PRO A 300 -11.43 -8.63 -1.50
N LEU A 301 -11.56 -7.51 -2.22
CA LEU A 301 -11.82 -6.19 -1.64
C LEU A 301 -13.19 -6.13 -0.96
N PHE A 302 -14.25 -6.60 -1.62
CA PHE A 302 -15.58 -6.65 -1.04
C PHE A 302 -15.58 -7.44 0.27
N ARG A 303 -14.99 -8.64 0.28
CA ARG A 303 -14.90 -9.48 1.48
C ARG A 303 -14.10 -8.80 2.61
N ALA A 304 -13.04 -8.09 2.28
CA ALA A 304 -12.26 -7.34 3.25
C ALA A 304 -13.07 -6.18 3.86
N PHE A 305 -13.74 -5.39 3.03
CA PHE A 305 -14.60 -4.29 3.49
C PHE A 305 -15.81 -4.80 4.29
N LEU A 306 -16.39 -5.92 3.88
CA LEU A 306 -17.48 -6.57 4.62
C LEU A 306 -17.02 -7.00 6.02
N ARG A 307 -15.87 -7.66 6.12
CA ARG A 307 -15.28 -8.05 7.42
C ARG A 307 -15.02 -6.83 8.30
N GLN A 308 -14.46 -5.75 7.74
CA GLN A 308 -14.22 -4.50 8.46
C GLN A 308 -15.52 -3.86 8.93
N GLY A 309 -16.55 -3.83 8.08
CA GLY A 309 -17.87 -3.32 8.41
C GLY A 309 -18.52 -4.11 9.53
N CYS A 310 -18.54 -5.44 9.42
CA CYS A 310 -19.09 -6.33 10.45
C CYS A 310 -18.36 -6.20 11.80
N LYS A 311 -17.02 -6.13 11.78
CA LYS A 311 -16.21 -5.92 12.99
C LYS A 311 -16.57 -4.62 13.70
N ARG A 312 -16.80 -3.53 12.94
CA ARG A 312 -17.13 -2.20 13.49
C ARG A 312 -18.50 -2.17 14.17
N ILE A 313 -19.47 -2.98 13.66
CA ILE A 313 -20.82 -3.04 14.23
C ILE A 313 -21.02 -4.24 15.19
N GLY A 314 -19.97 -5.02 15.46
CA GLY A 314 -20.01 -6.16 16.37
C GLY A 314 -20.86 -7.34 15.87
N ARG A 315 -21.00 -7.52 14.55
CA ARG A 315 -21.79 -8.62 13.95
C ARG A 315 -20.90 -9.68 13.28
N PRO A 316 -21.34 -10.95 13.24
CA PRO A 316 -20.67 -11.98 12.47
C PRO A 316 -20.73 -11.65 10.97
N VAL A 317 -19.73 -12.10 10.22
CA VAL A 317 -19.69 -11.89 8.75
C VAL A 317 -20.76 -12.80 8.11
N PRO A 318 -21.75 -12.24 7.38
CA PRO A 318 -22.78 -13.03 6.74
C PRO A 318 -22.22 -13.85 5.57
N ALA A 319 -22.87 -14.96 5.26
CA ALA A 319 -22.63 -15.69 4.03
C ALA A 319 -23.04 -14.84 2.82
N VAL A 320 -22.20 -14.81 1.80
CA VAL A 320 -22.46 -14.02 0.57
C VAL A 320 -22.77 -14.99 -0.55
N ASP A 321 -23.93 -14.82 -1.18
CA ASP A 321 -24.36 -15.68 -2.29
C ASP A 321 -23.42 -15.53 -3.50
N ARG A 322 -23.20 -16.65 -4.19
CA ARG A 322 -22.33 -16.70 -5.38
C ARG A 322 -22.90 -15.86 -6.53
N ALA A 323 -24.20 -15.85 -6.72
CA ALA A 323 -24.86 -15.04 -7.75
C ALA A 323 -24.61 -13.54 -7.50
N TYR A 324 -24.68 -13.10 -6.23
CA TYR A 324 -24.37 -11.74 -5.85
C TYR A 324 -22.90 -11.36 -6.13
N LEU A 325 -21.96 -12.26 -5.83
CA LEU A 325 -20.53 -12.04 -6.15
C LEU A 325 -20.29 -11.88 -7.66
N GLU A 326 -21.02 -12.61 -8.51
CA GLU A 326 -20.90 -12.46 -9.96
C GLU A 326 -21.51 -11.12 -10.45
N THR A 327 -22.57 -10.62 -9.80
CA THR A 327 -23.09 -9.28 -10.13
C THR A 327 -22.10 -8.18 -9.75
N LEU A 328 -21.37 -8.31 -8.61
CA LEU A 328 -20.31 -7.37 -8.23
C LEU A 328 -19.21 -7.29 -9.30
N LYS A 329 -18.81 -8.41 -9.89
CA LYS A 329 -17.79 -8.44 -10.94
C LYS A 329 -18.20 -7.71 -12.22
N ARG A 330 -19.50 -7.76 -12.57
CA ARG A 330 -20.04 -7.17 -13.81
C ARG A 330 -20.34 -5.69 -13.68
N HIS A 331 -20.38 -5.17 -12.48
CA HIS A 331 -20.69 -3.76 -12.24
C HIS A 331 -19.53 -2.85 -12.67
N GLN A 332 -19.84 -1.66 -13.20
CA GLN A 332 -18.86 -0.71 -13.76
C GLN A 332 -18.09 0.11 -12.70
N TRP A 333 -18.57 0.12 -11.48
CA TRP A 333 -17.94 0.81 -10.33
C TRP A 333 -17.53 2.27 -10.62
N PRO A 334 -18.44 3.16 -11.03
CA PRO A 334 -18.09 4.57 -11.28
C PRO A 334 -17.48 5.26 -10.05
N GLY A 335 -17.90 4.90 -8.85
CA GLY A 335 -17.35 5.37 -7.58
C GLY A 335 -16.16 4.55 -7.06
N ASN A 336 -15.64 3.60 -7.84
CA ASN A 336 -14.45 2.78 -7.54
C ASN A 336 -14.51 2.11 -6.15
N LEU A 337 -13.40 2.15 -5.38
CA LEU A 337 -13.29 1.55 -4.05
C LEU A 337 -14.27 2.16 -3.04
N ARG A 338 -14.57 3.45 -3.18
CA ARG A 338 -15.51 4.13 -2.27
C ARG A 338 -16.91 3.56 -2.41
N GLU A 339 -17.35 3.33 -3.63
CA GLU A 339 -18.65 2.70 -3.92
C GLU A 339 -18.66 1.24 -3.44
N LEU A 340 -17.62 0.45 -3.76
CA LEU A 340 -17.53 -0.94 -3.31
C LEU A 340 -17.54 -1.05 -1.79
N ARG A 341 -16.85 -0.17 -1.08
CA ARG A 341 -16.86 -0.12 0.39
C ARG A 341 -18.25 0.18 0.92
N ASN A 342 -18.94 1.18 0.35
CA ASN A 342 -20.31 1.52 0.75
C ASN A 342 -21.27 0.33 0.56
N VAL A 343 -21.17 -0.36 -0.58
CA VAL A 343 -21.95 -1.57 -0.86
C VAL A 343 -21.67 -2.67 0.17
N ALA A 344 -20.40 -2.89 0.54
CA ALA A 344 -20.02 -3.87 1.54
C ALA A 344 -20.50 -3.50 2.96
N GLU A 345 -20.46 -2.22 3.32
CA GLU A 345 -20.97 -1.72 4.60
C GLU A 345 -22.48 -1.84 4.70
N LEU A 346 -23.21 -1.56 3.62
CA LEU A 346 -24.67 -1.79 3.55
C LEU A 346 -24.99 -3.27 3.67
N TYR A 347 -24.25 -4.13 2.99
CA TYR A 347 -24.39 -5.59 3.10
C TYR A 347 -24.17 -6.08 4.54
N ALA A 348 -23.22 -5.49 5.28
CA ALA A 348 -22.96 -5.84 6.69
C ALA A 348 -24.16 -5.55 7.61
N VAL A 349 -24.98 -4.56 7.30
CA VAL A 349 -26.21 -4.24 8.06
C VAL A 349 -27.45 -4.92 7.51
N GLY A 350 -27.32 -5.73 6.45
CA GLY A 350 -28.44 -6.50 5.86
C GLY A 350 -29.11 -5.82 4.67
N ILE A 351 -28.53 -4.72 4.15
CA ILE A 351 -29.06 -4.04 2.97
C ILE A 351 -28.26 -4.48 1.75
N VAL A 352 -28.88 -5.25 0.85
CA VAL A 352 -28.24 -5.65 -0.41
C VAL A 352 -28.54 -4.60 -1.47
N LYS A 353 -27.52 -3.81 -1.82
CA LYS A 353 -27.63 -2.76 -2.83
C LYS A 353 -26.67 -3.03 -3.98
N LEU A 354 -27.22 -3.10 -5.19
CA LEU A 354 -26.52 -2.94 -6.45
C LEU A 354 -27.32 -2.00 -7.34
N ALA A 355 -26.63 -1.19 -8.12
CA ALA A 355 -27.20 -0.12 -8.94
C ALA A 355 -28.56 -0.47 -9.56
N GLY A 356 -29.64 0.19 -9.10
CA GLY A 356 -30.98 0.12 -9.67
C GLY A 356 -31.97 -0.84 -8.98
N ALA A 357 -31.55 -1.67 -8.03
CA ALA A 357 -32.47 -2.53 -7.28
C ALA A 357 -32.14 -2.51 -5.79
N GLU A 358 -32.90 -1.77 -5.01
CA GLU A 358 -32.89 -1.92 -3.54
C GLU A 358 -33.65 -3.20 -3.21
N GLN A 359 -32.94 -4.29 -2.99
CA GLN A 359 -33.53 -5.48 -2.36
C GLN A 359 -33.00 -5.51 -0.92
N VAL A 360 -33.90 -5.25 0.01
CA VAL A 360 -33.67 -5.53 1.43
C VAL A 360 -33.82 -7.03 1.60
N ILE A 361 -32.71 -7.79 1.69
CA ILE A 361 -32.77 -9.18 2.13
C ILE A 361 -32.64 -9.13 3.66
N PRO A 362 -33.65 -9.54 4.41
CA PRO A 362 -33.48 -9.71 5.85
C PRO A 362 -32.44 -10.80 6.07
N LEU A 363 -31.30 -10.42 6.64
CA LEU A 363 -30.39 -11.42 7.19
C LEU A 363 -31.06 -12.01 8.40
N ALA A 364 -31.64 -13.18 8.21
CA ALA A 364 -32.25 -13.97 9.26
C ALA A 364 -31.21 -14.20 10.38
N SER A 365 -31.38 -13.51 11.48
CA SER A 365 -30.72 -13.81 12.73
C SER A 365 -31.45 -14.97 13.38
N GLY A 366 -31.07 -16.20 13.05
CA GLY A 366 -31.62 -17.37 13.67
C GLY A 366 -32.05 -18.43 12.65
N LYS A 367 -32.04 -19.67 13.05
CA LYS A 367 -32.58 -20.82 12.29
C LYS A 367 -34.10 -20.68 12.19
N GLU A 368 -34.57 -19.89 11.25
CA GLU A 368 -35.99 -19.92 10.90
C GLU A 368 -36.24 -21.11 9.94
N PRO A 369 -37.31 -21.87 10.13
CA PRO A 369 -37.71 -22.94 9.22
C PRO A 369 -37.84 -22.37 7.78
N LEU A 370 -37.52 -23.19 6.79
CA LEU A 370 -37.62 -22.80 5.37
C LEU A 370 -39.02 -22.33 5.00
N ASP A 371 -40.03 -22.97 5.56
CA ASP A 371 -41.45 -22.65 5.30
C ASP A 371 -41.79 -21.22 5.76
N ASP A 372 -41.26 -20.75 6.91
CA ASP A 372 -41.51 -19.41 7.43
C ASP A 372 -40.84 -18.36 6.55
N LEU A 373 -39.64 -18.62 6.08
CA LEU A 373 -38.91 -17.75 5.12
C LEU A 373 -39.64 -17.65 3.78
N VAL A 374 -40.16 -18.74 3.27
CA VAL A 374 -40.95 -18.79 2.03
C VAL A 374 -42.26 -18.02 2.21
N GLU A 375 -42.96 -18.18 3.34
CA GLU A 375 -44.20 -17.47 3.64
C GLU A 375 -43.96 -15.95 3.75
N GLU A 376 -42.91 -15.52 4.43
CA GLU A 376 -42.56 -14.10 4.57
C GLU A 376 -42.18 -13.48 3.21
N PHE A 377 -41.42 -14.22 2.37
CA PHE A 377 -41.10 -13.77 1.02
C PHE A 377 -42.36 -13.68 0.13
N GLU A 378 -43.21 -14.68 0.18
CA GLU A 378 -44.49 -14.68 -0.56
C GLU A 378 -45.37 -13.50 -0.16
N ARG A 379 -45.48 -13.22 1.14
CA ARG A 379 -46.23 -12.08 1.68
C ARG A 379 -45.71 -10.76 1.11
N ARG A 380 -44.42 -10.53 1.15
CA ARG A 380 -43.82 -9.30 0.63
C ARG A 380 -44.05 -9.10 -0.85
N VAL A 381 -43.81 -10.11 -1.65
CA VAL A 381 -44.03 -10.03 -3.10
C VAL A 381 -45.47 -9.64 -3.43
N ILE A 382 -46.45 -10.17 -2.67
CA ILE A 382 -47.87 -9.84 -2.86
C ILE A 382 -48.15 -8.39 -2.40
N GLU A 383 -47.60 -7.95 -1.25
CA GLU A 383 -47.73 -6.58 -0.74
C GLU A 383 -47.20 -5.55 -1.73
N ASP A 384 -45.95 -5.75 -2.18
CA ASP A 384 -45.28 -4.84 -3.13
C ASP A 384 -46.07 -4.75 -4.45
N THR A 385 -46.57 -5.89 -4.93
CA THR A 385 -47.37 -5.91 -6.17
C THR A 385 -48.71 -5.23 -5.99
N LEU A 386 -49.39 -5.41 -4.86
CA LEU A 386 -50.64 -4.69 -4.57
C LEU A 386 -50.43 -3.19 -4.42
N PHE A 387 -49.31 -2.76 -3.84
CA PHE A 387 -48.92 -1.35 -3.76
C PHE A 387 -48.71 -0.77 -5.16
N LEU A 388 -47.93 -1.45 -6.02
CA LEU A 388 -47.62 -1.05 -7.39
C LEU A 388 -48.91 -0.83 -8.24
N PHE A 389 -49.91 -1.69 -8.07
CA PHE A 389 -51.20 -1.61 -8.79
C PHE A 389 -52.33 -0.98 -7.97
N SER A 390 -52.00 -0.21 -6.91
CA SER A 390 -52.99 0.54 -6.12
C SER A 390 -54.16 -0.32 -5.65
N GLY A 391 -53.91 -1.56 -5.20
CA GLY A 391 -54.91 -2.51 -4.72
C GLY A 391 -55.73 -3.22 -5.81
N ARG A 392 -55.45 -3.03 -7.09
CA ARG A 392 -56.11 -3.69 -8.20
C ARG A 392 -55.68 -5.13 -8.35
N VAL A 393 -56.41 -6.04 -7.70
CA VAL A 393 -56.07 -7.47 -7.60
C VAL A 393 -55.96 -8.17 -8.97
N SER A 394 -56.73 -7.73 -9.96
CA SER A 394 -56.71 -8.32 -11.30
C SER A 394 -55.37 -8.07 -12.00
N ASP A 395 -54.89 -6.82 -11.93
CA ASP A 395 -53.62 -6.39 -12.55
C ASP A 395 -52.42 -7.00 -11.82
N ALA A 396 -52.49 -7.05 -10.48
CA ALA A 396 -51.50 -7.71 -9.65
C ALA A 396 -51.42 -9.23 -9.94
N ALA A 397 -52.56 -9.92 -10.12
CA ALA A 397 -52.57 -11.33 -10.47
C ALA A 397 -51.97 -11.61 -11.84
N GLN A 398 -52.25 -10.74 -12.83
CA GLN A 398 -51.67 -10.83 -14.16
C GLN A 398 -50.16 -10.61 -14.14
N TYR A 399 -49.70 -9.64 -13.38
CA TYR A 399 -48.26 -9.34 -13.21
C TYR A 399 -47.50 -10.51 -12.56
N LEU A 400 -48.11 -11.13 -11.53
CA LEU A 400 -47.52 -12.30 -10.83
C LEU A 400 -47.70 -13.61 -11.62
N GLY A 401 -48.33 -13.60 -12.78
CA GLY A 401 -48.56 -14.81 -13.60
C GLY A 401 -49.40 -15.88 -12.91
N ILE A 402 -50.29 -15.51 -11.99
CA ILE A 402 -51.17 -16.45 -11.27
C ILE A 402 -52.63 -16.11 -11.43
N PRO A 403 -53.54 -17.13 -11.39
CA PRO A 403 -54.98 -16.88 -11.47
C PRO A 403 -55.45 -15.99 -10.31
N ARG A 404 -56.36 -15.04 -10.61
CA ARG A 404 -56.91 -14.09 -9.60
C ARG A 404 -57.45 -14.79 -8.36
N LYS A 405 -58.11 -15.93 -8.52
CA LYS A 405 -58.63 -16.74 -7.40
C LYS A 405 -57.48 -17.25 -6.49
N LYS A 406 -56.35 -17.63 -7.07
CA LYS A 406 -55.18 -18.10 -6.34
C LYS A 406 -54.52 -16.94 -5.59
N LEU A 407 -54.47 -15.73 -6.16
CA LEU A 407 -53.95 -14.55 -5.47
C LEU A 407 -54.82 -14.19 -4.27
N TYR A 408 -56.16 -14.23 -4.39
CA TYR A 408 -57.06 -14.00 -3.27
C TYR A 408 -56.86 -14.98 -2.12
N LEU A 409 -56.66 -16.28 -2.40
CA LEU A 409 -56.39 -17.28 -1.37
C LEU A 409 -55.09 -16.99 -0.62
N ARG A 410 -54.04 -16.57 -1.33
CA ARG A 410 -52.73 -16.18 -0.74
C ARG A 410 -52.85 -14.91 0.07
N MET A 411 -53.57 -13.89 -0.44
CA MET A 411 -53.85 -12.66 0.31
C MET A 411 -54.56 -12.98 1.63
N LYS A 412 -55.57 -13.88 1.59
CA LYS A 412 -56.27 -14.32 2.80
C LYS A 412 -55.36 -15.06 3.78
N LYS A 413 -54.47 -15.92 3.27
CA LYS A 413 -53.49 -16.63 4.08
C LYS A 413 -52.55 -15.63 4.82
N HIS A 414 -52.11 -14.61 4.16
CA HIS A 414 -51.20 -13.59 4.70
C HIS A 414 -51.91 -12.37 5.34
N GLN A 415 -53.25 -12.43 5.51
CA GLN A 415 -54.05 -11.37 6.11
C GLN A 415 -53.92 -10.01 5.41
N LEU A 416 -53.69 -10.00 4.09
CA LEU A 416 -53.55 -8.81 3.28
C LEU A 416 -54.90 -8.31 2.78
N ASP A 417 -55.23 -7.03 3.06
CA ASP A 417 -56.44 -6.41 2.58
C ASP A 417 -56.10 -5.43 1.42
N LYS A 418 -56.78 -5.61 0.27
CA LYS A 418 -56.59 -4.75 -0.92
C LYS A 418 -56.90 -3.27 -0.66
N ASP A 419 -57.80 -2.99 0.30
CA ASP A 419 -58.22 -1.61 0.57
C ASP A 419 -57.15 -0.75 1.25
N ARG A 420 -56.18 -1.39 1.89
CA ARG A 420 -54.98 -0.73 2.47
C ARG A 420 -54.00 -0.15 1.42
N PHE A 421 -54.11 -0.61 0.18
CA PHE A 421 -53.24 -0.23 -0.91
C PHE A 421 -53.88 0.75 -1.91
N LYS A 422 -55.10 1.20 -1.66
CA LYS A 422 -55.76 2.24 -2.44
C LYS A 422 -55.19 3.61 -2.08
N PRO A 423 -54.94 4.51 -3.06
CA PRO A 423 -54.58 5.88 -2.74
C PRO A 423 -55.68 6.53 -1.87
N ALA A 424 -55.27 7.27 -0.84
CA ALA A 424 -56.20 8.05 -0.04
C ALA A 424 -56.93 9.06 -0.94
N THR A 425 -58.24 9.02 -1.01
CA THR A 425 -59.11 9.97 -1.73
C THR A 425 -59.07 11.32 -1.06
#